data_0c981c58145f0c170a7be9c2454a00d3
#
_entry.id   0c981c58145f0c170a7be9c2454a00d3
#
_cell.length_a   1.000
_cell.length_b   1.000
_cell.length_c   1.000
_cell.angle_alpha   90.00
_cell.angle_beta   90.00
_cell.angle_gamma   90.00
#
_symmetry.space_group_name_H-M   'P 1'
#
loop_
_entity.id
_entity.type
_entity.pdbx_description
1 polymer ?
#
loop_
_entity_poly.entity_id
_entity_poly.type
_entity_poly.pdbx_seq_one_letter_code
_entity_poly.pdbx_strand_id
1 'polypeptide(L)'
;MSEIKRYTLPEVPHLVHGRTNGSLTPLTLFWTAAGLELNVRGSELWVEFTADWDIHEPWYSFMVNGEFFSRRMAQKGTERVCVFRGMDPEKVKNVRIFKDTQAMNADPESVLQINAVETDGEFLPVPERNLKIEFIGDSITSGEGDIGAKAETDWISMFFSAENNYAVMVSRALNADIRVSSQSGWGVCCGWNNDPNSAIPPIYGQLCGLLSGEKNIALGAKEPYDFTKWQPNYVFINLGTNDCGAFSQPAWTDETTGETFQNRRTEDGKLNPEDEARFAHGATAFLKQLRGYYPNARLVWIYGMLGLELAPALQKAIDDYKAETGDANAEFLSLRDDLKNRGCRDHPGVGAHRTAANELVAYIKKQNA
;
A
#
# COMPACT_ATOMS: atom_id res chain seq x y z
N MET A 1 20.34 -27.08 23.42
CA MET A 1 19.41 -26.18 22.66
C MET A 1 18.30 -25.85 23.66
N SER A 2 18.00 -24.57 23.83
CA SER A 2 16.87 -24.13 24.66
C SER A 2 15.57 -24.62 24.03
N GLU A 3 14.54 -24.85 24.85
CA GLU A 3 13.22 -25.25 24.37
C GLU A 3 12.57 -24.10 23.60
N ILE A 4 12.00 -24.37 22.42
CA ILE A 4 11.24 -23.38 21.66
C ILE A 4 9.92 -23.13 22.38
N LYS A 5 9.61 -21.85 22.68
CA LYS A 5 8.38 -21.41 23.32
C LYS A 5 7.51 -20.64 22.36
N ARG A 6 6.21 -20.91 22.41
CA ARG A 6 5.17 -20.21 21.63
C ARG A 6 4.57 -19.07 22.44
N TYR A 7 4.41 -17.91 21.81
CA TYR A 7 3.85 -16.69 22.38
C TYR A 7 2.77 -16.13 21.45
N THR A 8 1.68 -15.64 22.01
CA THR A 8 0.77 -14.75 21.33
C THR A 8 1.35 -13.33 21.27
N LEU A 9 0.92 -12.48 20.35
CA LEU A 9 1.53 -11.16 20.18
C LEU A 9 1.41 -10.26 21.43
N PRO A 10 0.29 -10.26 22.20
CA PRO A 10 0.24 -9.50 23.46
C PRO A 10 1.30 -9.86 24.52
N GLU A 11 1.90 -11.06 24.42
CA GLU A 11 2.89 -11.55 25.40
C GLU A 11 4.31 -11.09 25.08
N VAL A 12 4.54 -10.48 23.93
CA VAL A 12 5.88 -10.09 23.47
C VAL A 12 5.95 -8.62 23.05
N PRO A 13 7.08 -7.93 23.26
CA PRO A 13 7.31 -6.62 22.67
C PRO A 13 7.31 -6.70 21.14
N HIS A 14 6.55 -5.83 20.50
CA HIS A 14 6.42 -5.79 19.04
C HIS A 14 6.06 -4.39 18.54
N LEU A 15 6.17 -4.18 17.22
CA LEU A 15 5.62 -3.02 16.53
C LEU A 15 4.76 -3.52 15.36
N VAL A 16 3.53 -3.00 15.26
CA VAL A 16 2.60 -3.31 14.17
C VAL A 16 2.66 -2.21 13.11
N HIS A 17 2.80 -2.60 11.85
CA HIS A 17 2.76 -1.72 10.69
C HIS A 17 1.43 -1.84 9.93
N GLY A 18 0.98 -0.75 9.35
CA GLY A 18 -0.28 -0.72 8.59
C GLY A 18 -1.50 -0.42 9.47
N ARG A 19 -2.67 -0.38 8.81
CA ARG A 19 -3.97 -0.22 9.48
C ARG A 19 -4.47 -1.59 9.91
N THR A 20 -4.87 -1.72 11.17
CA THR A 20 -5.41 -2.96 11.74
C THR A 20 -6.67 -2.68 12.53
N ASN A 21 -7.46 -3.71 12.80
CA ASN A 21 -8.65 -3.65 13.65
C ASN A 21 -8.33 -3.58 15.16
N GLY A 22 -7.03 -3.55 15.51
CA GLY A 22 -6.57 -3.53 16.90
C GLY A 22 -6.50 -4.90 17.57
N SER A 23 -6.98 -5.98 16.94
CA SER A 23 -6.77 -7.34 17.44
C SER A 23 -5.33 -7.77 17.21
N LEU A 24 -4.75 -8.40 18.24
CA LEU A 24 -3.43 -9.04 18.22
C LEU A 24 -3.52 -10.58 18.33
N THR A 25 -4.75 -11.12 18.44
CA THR A 25 -5.01 -12.56 18.60
C THR A 25 -6.23 -12.97 17.76
N PRO A 26 -6.06 -13.18 16.45
CA PRO A 26 -4.87 -12.97 15.61
C PRO A 26 -4.71 -11.51 15.13
N LEU A 27 -3.50 -11.15 14.67
CA LEU A 27 -3.24 -9.89 13.96
C LEU A 27 -3.59 -10.05 12.47
N THR A 28 -4.61 -9.34 12.00
CA THR A 28 -5.02 -9.37 10.59
C THR A 28 -4.25 -8.34 9.77
N LEU A 29 -3.66 -8.78 8.66
CA LEU A 29 -2.89 -7.96 7.72
C LEU A 29 -3.77 -7.60 6.52
N PHE A 30 -4.35 -6.39 6.50
CA PHE A 30 -5.28 -5.97 5.44
C PHE A 30 -4.55 -5.45 4.19
N TRP A 31 -3.73 -4.42 4.35
CA TRP A 31 -3.13 -3.66 3.27
C TRP A 31 -1.74 -4.16 2.86
N THR A 32 -1.24 -3.71 1.71
CA THR A 32 0.14 -3.88 1.26
C THR A 32 1.11 -3.43 2.36
N ALA A 33 2.18 -4.17 2.58
CA ALA A 33 3.23 -3.90 3.58
C ALA A 33 2.74 -3.83 5.04
N ALA A 34 1.44 -4.13 5.32
CA ALA A 34 0.98 -4.31 6.70
C ALA A 34 1.70 -5.50 7.34
N GLY A 35 2.10 -5.39 8.60
CA GLY A 35 2.93 -6.44 9.20
C GLY A 35 3.30 -6.24 10.65
N LEU A 36 4.27 -7.04 11.06
CA LEU A 36 4.79 -7.14 12.41
C LEU A 36 6.30 -6.95 12.39
N GLU A 37 6.83 -6.23 13.37
CA GLU A 37 8.27 -6.10 13.60
C GLU A 37 8.63 -6.55 15.01
N LEU A 38 9.70 -7.33 15.11
CA LEU A 38 10.19 -7.96 16.33
C LEU A 38 11.70 -7.76 16.46
N ASN A 39 12.19 -7.62 17.69
CA ASN A 39 13.59 -7.82 18.03
C ASN A 39 13.73 -9.13 18.81
N VAL A 40 14.52 -10.06 18.30
CA VAL A 40 14.68 -11.41 18.83
C VAL A 40 16.13 -11.68 19.21
N ARG A 41 16.38 -12.10 20.44
CA ARG A 41 17.64 -12.70 20.90
C ARG A 41 17.38 -14.19 21.09
N GLY A 42 17.90 -15.02 20.23
CA GLY A 42 17.66 -16.47 20.16
C GLY A 42 18.27 -17.04 18.88
N SER A 43 18.36 -18.35 18.78
CA SER A 43 18.93 -19.00 17.60
C SER A 43 17.91 -19.33 16.51
N GLU A 44 16.61 -19.34 16.86
CA GLU A 44 15.51 -19.66 15.96
C GLU A 44 14.34 -18.70 16.15
N LEU A 45 13.64 -18.40 15.06
CA LEU A 45 12.34 -17.72 15.07
C LEU A 45 11.39 -18.44 14.12
N TRP A 46 10.19 -18.70 14.59
CA TRP A 46 9.09 -19.26 13.84
C TRP A 46 7.87 -18.36 13.96
N VAL A 47 7.02 -18.36 12.94
CA VAL A 47 5.77 -17.59 12.92
C VAL A 47 4.64 -18.52 12.50
N GLU A 48 3.52 -18.40 13.18
CA GLU A 48 2.29 -19.12 12.84
C GLU A 48 1.34 -18.17 12.12
N PHE A 49 0.97 -18.53 10.90
CA PHE A 49 0.02 -17.81 10.07
C PHE A 49 -1.29 -18.58 9.92
N THR A 50 -2.37 -17.86 9.72
CA THR A 50 -3.60 -18.38 9.12
C THR A 50 -3.92 -17.58 7.88
N ALA A 51 -4.22 -18.28 6.78
CA ALA A 51 -4.63 -17.65 5.54
C ALA A 51 -5.78 -18.42 4.89
N ASP A 52 -6.61 -17.66 4.16
CA ASP A 52 -7.67 -18.21 3.32
C ASP A 52 -7.87 -17.33 2.08
N TRP A 53 -8.38 -17.89 1.00
CA TRP A 53 -8.72 -17.21 -0.25
C TRP A 53 -9.52 -18.17 -1.15
N ASP A 54 -10.19 -17.63 -2.15
CA ASP A 54 -10.80 -18.45 -3.21
C ASP A 54 -10.07 -18.30 -4.54
N ILE A 55 -9.65 -17.07 -4.87
CA ILE A 55 -9.10 -16.72 -6.19
C ILE A 55 -7.64 -16.26 -6.08
N HIS A 56 -7.32 -15.45 -5.06
CA HIS A 56 -6.06 -14.72 -4.97
C HIS A 56 -5.34 -15.02 -3.66
N GLU A 57 -4.37 -15.90 -3.73
CA GLU A 57 -3.54 -16.25 -2.60
C GLU A 57 -2.75 -15.03 -2.07
N PRO A 58 -2.75 -14.80 -0.75
CA PRO A 58 -1.86 -13.80 -0.16
C PRO A 58 -0.41 -14.29 -0.16
N TRP A 59 0.51 -13.33 -0.33
CA TRP A 59 1.93 -13.55 -0.16
C TRP A 59 2.46 -12.72 1.00
N TYR A 60 3.49 -13.21 1.68
CA TYR A 60 4.18 -12.50 2.76
C TYR A 60 5.69 -12.61 2.61
N SER A 61 6.37 -11.61 3.20
CA SER A 61 7.82 -11.47 3.11
C SER A 61 8.47 -11.30 4.48
N PHE A 62 9.72 -11.73 4.57
CA PHE A 62 10.56 -11.57 5.74
C PHE A 62 11.79 -10.73 5.43
N MET A 63 12.08 -9.80 6.34
CA MET A 63 13.36 -9.10 6.41
C MET A 63 14.03 -9.41 7.74
N VAL A 64 15.36 -9.60 7.72
CA VAL A 64 16.18 -9.79 8.91
C VAL A 64 17.31 -8.77 8.88
N ASN A 65 17.43 -7.96 9.94
CA ASN A 65 18.41 -6.89 10.06
C ASN A 65 18.41 -5.89 8.87
N GLY A 66 17.21 -5.59 8.36
CA GLY A 66 17.02 -4.65 7.25
C GLY A 66 17.22 -5.23 5.85
N GLU A 67 17.62 -6.49 5.73
CA GLU A 67 17.80 -7.17 4.45
C GLU A 67 16.66 -8.14 4.15
N PHE A 68 16.22 -8.15 2.89
CA PHE A 68 15.24 -9.11 2.40
C PHE A 68 15.78 -10.53 2.48
N PHE A 69 14.98 -11.44 3.00
CA PHE A 69 15.39 -12.82 3.22
C PHE A 69 14.57 -13.81 2.41
N SER A 70 13.25 -13.75 2.49
CA SER A 70 12.40 -14.63 1.71
C SER A 70 11.01 -14.07 1.49
N ARG A 71 10.38 -14.53 0.43
CA ARG A 71 9.00 -14.28 0.03
C ARG A 71 8.29 -15.62 -0.14
N ARG A 72 7.06 -15.73 0.36
CA ARG A 72 6.31 -16.99 0.34
C ARG A 72 4.84 -16.78 -0.02
N MET A 73 4.29 -17.71 -0.76
CA MET A 73 2.85 -17.90 -0.92
C MET A 73 2.30 -18.49 0.38
N ALA A 74 1.24 -17.89 0.96
CA ALA A 74 0.58 -18.44 2.12
C ALA A 74 -0.13 -19.76 1.78
N GLN A 75 -0.17 -20.70 2.71
CA GLN A 75 -0.96 -21.92 2.58
C GLN A 75 -2.35 -21.71 3.19
N LYS A 76 -3.41 -22.27 2.58
CA LYS A 76 -4.75 -22.27 3.17
C LYS A 76 -4.73 -22.98 4.54
N GLY A 77 -5.44 -22.40 5.51
CA GLY A 77 -5.44 -22.87 6.88
C GLY A 77 -4.29 -22.30 7.70
N THR A 78 -3.84 -23.05 8.70
CA THR A 78 -2.76 -22.61 9.61
C THR A 78 -1.46 -23.27 9.22
N GLU A 79 -0.41 -22.47 9.07
CA GLU A 79 0.95 -22.93 8.80
C GLU A 79 1.94 -22.35 9.81
N ARG A 80 2.99 -23.12 10.10
CA ARG A 80 4.12 -22.72 10.92
C ARG A 80 5.37 -22.57 10.06
N VAL A 81 5.96 -21.40 10.03
CA VAL A 81 7.03 -21.02 9.11
C VAL A 81 8.29 -20.65 9.87
N CYS A 82 9.41 -21.29 9.51
CA CYS A 82 10.73 -20.90 10.00
C CYS A 82 11.19 -19.61 9.32
N VAL A 83 11.45 -18.56 10.11
CA VAL A 83 12.04 -17.31 9.61
C VAL A 83 13.56 -17.47 9.54
N PHE A 84 14.17 -17.89 10.61
CA PHE A 84 15.59 -18.25 10.64
C PHE A 84 15.86 -19.35 11.66
N ARG A 85 16.97 -20.08 11.46
CA ARG A 85 17.44 -21.13 12.36
C ARG A 85 18.96 -21.20 12.36
N GLY A 86 19.55 -21.42 13.57
CA GLY A 86 20.99 -21.58 13.75
C GLY A 86 21.76 -20.26 13.69
N MET A 87 21.11 -19.10 13.91
CA MET A 87 21.79 -17.82 14.10
C MET A 87 22.41 -17.72 15.48
N ASP A 88 23.37 -16.81 15.66
CA ASP A 88 24.02 -16.54 16.95
C ASP A 88 22.97 -16.15 18.01
N PRO A 89 22.78 -16.95 19.08
CA PRO A 89 21.73 -16.71 20.06
C PRO A 89 21.97 -15.46 20.92
N GLU A 90 23.21 -14.96 21.00
CA GLU A 90 23.55 -13.78 21.81
C GLU A 90 23.28 -12.46 21.08
N LYS A 91 23.17 -12.50 19.75
CA LYS A 91 22.90 -11.31 18.94
C LYS A 91 21.42 -11.06 18.77
N VAL A 92 21.02 -9.79 18.88
CA VAL A 92 19.66 -9.35 18.55
C VAL A 92 19.48 -9.33 17.04
N LYS A 93 18.39 -9.92 16.55
CA LYS A 93 17.94 -9.85 15.17
C LYS A 93 16.68 -9.01 15.12
N ASN A 94 16.68 -7.94 14.32
CA ASN A 94 15.47 -7.22 13.94
C ASN A 94 14.78 -7.99 12.82
N VAL A 95 13.55 -8.36 13.00
CA VAL A 95 12.76 -9.11 12.00
C VAL A 95 11.52 -8.34 11.66
N ARG A 96 11.28 -8.10 10.37
CA ARG A 96 10.04 -7.55 9.85
C ARG A 96 9.33 -8.61 9.01
N ILE A 97 8.06 -8.81 9.30
CA ILE A 97 7.15 -9.74 8.64
C ILE A 97 6.03 -8.89 8.06
N PHE A 98 5.75 -9.00 6.76
CA PHE A 98 4.73 -8.15 6.15
C PHE A 98 4.02 -8.84 4.99
N LYS A 99 2.77 -8.44 4.76
CA LYS A 99 1.99 -8.81 3.59
C LYS A 99 2.62 -8.20 2.34
N ASP A 100 2.96 -9.05 1.37
CA ASP A 100 3.67 -8.65 0.16
C ASP A 100 2.74 -8.36 -1.03
N THR A 101 1.47 -8.70 -0.90
CA THR A 101 0.39 -8.43 -1.86
C THR A 101 -0.57 -7.36 -1.33
N GLN A 102 -1.35 -6.78 -2.22
CA GLN A 102 -2.43 -5.87 -1.85
C GLN A 102 -3.60 -6.59 -1.16
N ALA A 103 -4.57 -5.82 -0.68
CA ALA A 103 -5.89 -6.34 -0.36
C ALA A 103 -6.59 -6.77 -1.68
N MET A 104 -7.26 -7.92 -1.67
CA MET A 104 -7.86 -8.51 -2.87
C MET A 104 -9.37 -8.27 -2.85
N ASN A 105 -9.82 -7.12 -3.39
CA ASN A 105 -11.22 -6.72 -3.39
C ASN A 105 -12.14 -7.70 -4.14
N ALA A 106 -11.62 -8.40 -5.15
CA ALA A 106 -12.37 -9.40 -5.91
C ALA A 106 -12.44 -10.79 -5.24
N ASP A 107 -11.76 -10.97 -4.10
CA ASP A 107 -11.74 -12.24 -3.37
C ASP A 107 -12.29 -12.04 -1.94
N PRO A 108 -13.58 -12.32 -1.70
CA PRO A 108 -14.23 -12.11 -0.39
C PRO A 108 -13.67 -13.00 0.73
N GLU A 109 -12.98 -14.10 0.37
CA GLU A 109 -12.39 -15.02 1.33
C GLU A 109 -10.92 -14.70 1.64
N SER A 110 -10.26 -13.81 0.86
CA SER A 110 -8.84 -13.51 1.03
C SER A 110 -8.56 -12.87 2.39
N VAL A 111 -7.78 -13.56 3.22
CA VAL A 111 -7.33 -13.12 4.55
C VAL A 111 -5.91 -13.62 4.81
N LEU A 112 -5.14 -12.84 5.55
CA LEU A 112 -3.83 -13.22 6.08
C LEU A 112 -3.70 -12.73 7.52
N GLN A 113 -3.37 -13.65 8.44
CA GLN A 113 -3.28 -13.36 9.87
C GLN A 113 -2.00 -13.94 10.47
N ILE A 114 -1.43 -13.24 11.46
CA ILE A 114 -0.37 -13.75 12.32
C ILE A 114 -0.99 -14.14 13.65
N ASN A 115 -0.88 -15.41 14.02
CA ASN A 115 -1.46 -15.98 15.25
C ASN A 115 -0.50 -15.93 16.43
N ALA A 116 0.77 -16.29 16.18
CA ALA A 116 1.77 -16.45 17.21
C ALA A 116 3.19 -16.38 16.64
N VAL A 117 4.15 -16.21 17.53
CA VAL A 117 5.58 -16.27 17.25
C VAL A 117 6.25 -17.25 18.24
N GLU A 118 7.34 -17.91 17.79
CA GLU A 118 8.03 -18.89 18.61
C GLU A 118 9.55 -18.70 18.51
N THR A 119 10.23 -18.80 19.63
CA THR A 119 11.70 -18.72 19.72
C THR A 119 12.25 -19.57 20.85
N ASP A 120 13.51 -19.95 20.75
CA ASP A 120 14.31 -20.55 21.82
C ASP A 120 14.96 -19.50 22.74
N GLY A 121 14.64 -18.22 22.54
CA GLY A 121 15.22 -17.08 23.23
C GLY A 121 14.19 -16.13 23.82
N GLU A 122 14.43 -14.82 23.68
CA GLU A 122 13.59 -13.75 24.20
C GLU A 122 13.28 -12.69 23.14
N PHE A 123 12.16 -11.97 23.33
CA PHE A 123 11.79 -10.80 22.56
C PHE A 123 12.17 -9.52 23.29
N LEU A 124 12.67 -8.53 22.56
CA LEU A 124 13.11 -7.25 23.09
C LEU A 124 12.28 -6.10 22.48
N PRO A 125 12.17 -4.94 23.16
CA PRO A 125 11.44 -3.80 22.63
C PRO A 125 11.92 -3.37 21.24
N VAL A 126 10.98 -3.05 20.36
CA VAL A 126 11.24 -2.43 19.06
C VAL A 126 11.02 -0.92 19.22
N PRO A 127 12.02 -0.06 18.97
CA PRO A 127 11.85 1.37 19.08
C PRO A 127 10.91 1.91 18.02
N GLU A 128 10.02 2.81 18.41
CA GLU A 128 9.21 3.57 17.45
C GLU A 128 10.11 4.46 16.57
N ARG A 129 9.63 4.73 15.36
CA ARG A 129 10.29 5.62 14.41
C ARG A 129 9.64 7.00 14.44
N ASN A 130 10.47 8.05 14.43
CA ASN A 130 10.00 9.44 14.40
C ASN A 130 9.45 9.85 13.03
N LEU A 131 10.02 9.29 11.94
CA LEU A 131 9.54 9.53 10.59
C LEU A 131 8.44 8.53 10.25
N LYS A 132 7.24 9.04 9.99
CA LYS A 132 6.04 8.27 9.63
C LYS A 132 5.53 8.75 8.28
N ILE A 133 5.29 7.82 7.35
CA ILE A 133 4.90 8.14 5.97
C ILE A 133 3.70 7.28 5.56
N GLU A 134 2.62 7.91 5.10
CA GLU A 134 1.52 7.22 4.43
C GLU A 134 1.72 7.26 2.92
N PHE A 135 1.56 6.12 2.26
CA PHE A 135 1.50 6.00 0.81
C PHE A 135 0.10 5.57 0.40
N ILE A 136 -0.55 6.38 -0.42
CA ILE A 136 -1.90 6.13 -0.95
C ILE A 136 -1.77 5.99 -2.46
N GLY A 137 -2.36 4.95 -3.06
CA GLY A 137 -2.22 4.80 -4.50
C GLY A 137 -2.97 3.63 -5.12
N ASP A 138 -2.55 3.32 -6.31
CA ASP A 138 -3.12 2.27 -7.16
C ASP A 138 -2.20 1.04 -7.28
N SER A 139 -2.20 0.38 -8.45
CA SER A 139 -1.36 -0.78 -8.76
C SER A 139 0.13 -0.49 -8.58
N ILE A 140 0.59 0.71 -8.94
CA ILE A 140 1.99 1.12 -8.80
C ILE A 140 2.39 1.08 -7.32
N THR A 141 1.55 1.60 -6.45
CA THR A 141 1.78 1.64 -5.00
C THR A 141 1.56 0.28 -4.32
N SER A 142 0.77 -0.60 -4.94
CA SER A 142 0.61 -2.01 -4.52
C SER A 142 1.79 -2.89 -4.93
N GLY A 143 2.66 -2.44 -5.84
CA GLY A 143 3.76 -3.23 -6.40
C GLY A 143 3.31 -4.26 -7.46
N GLU A 144 2.20 -3.98 -8.18
CA GLU A 144 1.78 -4.81 -9.29
C GLU A 144 2.82 -4.78 -10.41
N GLY A 145 3.22 -5.95 -10.88
CA GLY A 145 4.10 -6.08 -12.03
C GLY A 145 5.54 -5.65 -11.82
N ASP A 146 5.92 -5.23 -10.61
CA ASP A 146 7.30 -4.81 -10.32
C ASP A 146 8.28 -5.98 -10.43
N ILE A 147 7.83 -7.20 -10.19
CA ILE A 147 8.53 -8.46 -10.45
C ILE A 147 7.79 -9.26 -11.54
N GLY A 148 8.48 -10.19 -12.16
CA GLY A 148 7.98 -10.97 -13.29
C GLY A 148 8.61 -10.55 -14.60
N ALA A 149 8.50 -11.40 -15.61
CA ALA A 149 9.05 -11.13 -16.93
C ALA A 149 8.20 -10.07 -17.66
N LYS A 150 8.86 -9.17 -18.39
CA LYS A 150 8.17 -8.08 -19.12
C LYS A 150 7.08 -8.57 -20.08
N ALA A 151 7.23 -9.78 -20.62
CA ALA A 151 6.25 -10.38 -21.56
C ALA A 151 5.04 -11.00 -20.88
N GLU A 152 5.05 -11.12 -19.54
CA GLU A 152 3.93 -11.69 -18.80
C GLU A 152 2.73 -10.74 -18.79
N THR A 153 1.55 -11.30 -19.02
CA THR A 153 0.29 -10.54 -19.11
C THR A 153 -0.76 -10.97 -18.09
N ASP A 154 -0.53 -12.06 -17.37
CA ASP A 154 -1.47 -12.57 -16.38
C ASP A 154 -1.53 -11.64 -15.15
N TRP A 155 -2.75 -11.42 -14.65
CA TRP A 155 -2.95 -10.72 -13.39
C TRP A 155 -3.07 -11.74 -12.27
N ILE A 156 -1.97 -11.98 -11.57
CA ILE A 156 -1.88 -12.97 -10.49
C ILE A 156 -1.09 -12.39 -9.30
N SER A 157 -1.41 -12.89 -8.11
CA SER A 157 -0.78 -12.46 -6.85
C SER A 157 0.75 -12.58 -6.86
N MET A 158 1.29 -13.55 -7.58
CA MET A 158 2.72 -13.80 -7.67
C MET A 158 3.52 -12.61 -8.21
N PHE A 159 2.92 -11.75 -9.04
CA PHE A 159 3.60 -10.61 -9.68
C PHE A 159 3.50 -9.31 -8.89
N PHE A 160 2.95 -9.35 -7.68
CA PHE A 160 3.00 -8.21 -6.75
C PHE A 160 4.19 -8.36 -5.81
N SER A 161 4.88 -7.28 -5.46
CA SER A 161 5.86 -7.30 -4.39
C SER A 161 5.96 -5.97 -3.64
N ALA A 162 5.54 -5.97 -2.37
CA ALA A 162 5.74 -4.81 -1.50
C ALA A 162 7.24 -4.55 -1.25
N GLU A 163 8.07 -5.60 -1.14
CA GLU A 163 9.51 -5.47 -0.91
C GLU A 163 10.21 -4.68 -2.03
N ASN A 164 9.82 -4.90 -3.27
CA ASN A 164 10.41 -4.26 -4.44
C ASN A 164 9.70 -2.93 -4.81
N ASN A 165 8.74 -2.50 -4.00
CA ASN A 165 7.99 -1.29 -4.21
C ASN A 165 8.72 -0.06 -3.66
N TYR A 166 8.55 1.08 -4.31
CA TYR A 166 9.16 2.35 -3.92
C TYR A 166 8.85 2.75 -2.47
N ALA A 167 7.66 2.45 -1.95
CA ALA A 167 7.25 2.79 -0.59
C ALA A 167 8.10 2.07 0.47
N VAL A 168 8.30 0.76 0.31
CA VAL A 168 9.14 -0.03 1.22
C VAL A 168 10.62 0.35 1.04
N MET A 169 11.07 0.64 -0.19
CA MET A 169 12.42 1.15 -0.44
C MET A 169 12.69 2.48 0.28
N VAL A 170 11.73 3.43 0.26
CA VAL A 170 11.81 4.69 1.03
C VAL A 170 11.88 4.43 2.53
N SER A 171 11.01 3.54 3.04
CA SER A 171 11.01 3.14 4.45
C SER A 171 12.40 2.65 4.90
N ARG A 172 13.01 1.75 4.13
CA ARG A 172 14.35 1.22 4.42
C ARG A 172 15.42 2.31 4.39
N ALA A 173 15.43 3.14 3.33
CA ALA A 173 16.45 4.17 3.13
C ALA A 173 16.42 5.27 4.20
N LEU A 174 15.26 5.54 4.81
CA LEU A 174 15.06 6.60 5.80
C LEU A 174 14.79 6.05 7.21
N ASN A 175 14.76 4.75 7.42
CA ASN A 175 14.31 4.10 8.64
C ASN A 175 12.95 4.66 9.11
N ALA A 176 12.00 4.73 8.17
CA ALA A 176 10.67 5.29 8.41
C ALA A 176 9.65 4.18 8.73
N ASP A 177 8.69 4.50 9.61
CA ASP A 177 7.46 3.71 9.73
C ASP A 177 6.52 4.09 8.59
N ILE A 178 5.97 3.10 7.88
CA ILE A 178 5.10 3.35 6.74
C ILE A 178 3.75 2.66 6.88
N ARG A 179 2.76 3.28 6.23
CA ARG A 179 1.48 2.67 5.88
C ARG A 179 1.27 2.79 4.38
N VAL A 180 0.67 1.76 3.81
CA VAL A 180 0.33 1.73 2.38
C VAL A 180 -1.15 1.42 2.27
N SER A 181 -1.90 2.28 1.58
CA SER A 181 -3.33 2.13 1.30
C SER A 181 -3.52 2.22 -0.21
N SER A 182 -3.50 1.08 -0.89
CA SER A 182 -3.45 1.03 -2.36
C SER A 182 -4.25 -0.12 -2.94
N GLN A 183 -4.77 0.09 -4.16
CA GLN A 183 -5.54 -0.92 -4.88
C GLN A 183 -5.35 -0.81 -6.39
N SER A 184 -4.97 -1.90 -7.02
CA SER A 184 -4.84 -2.03 -8.48
C SER A 184 -6.15 -1.70 -9.19
N GLY A 185 -6.03 -0.94 -10.28
CA GLY A 185 -7.17 -0.58 -11.10
C GLY A 185 -8.03 0.57 -10.56
N TRP A 186 -7.79 1.07 -9.35
CA TRP A 186 -8.59 2.10 -8.70
C TRP A 186 -8.00 3.50 -8.87
N GLY A 187 -8.87 4.50 -8.95
CA GLY A 187 -8.47 5.89 -9.14
C GLY A 187 -8.99 6.84 -8.08
N VAL A 188 -9.09 8.09 -8.45
CA VAL A 188 -9.69 9.18 -7.66
C VAL A 188 -11.20 9.24 -7.86
N CYS A 189 -11.63 9.21 -9.12
CA CYS A 189 -13.03 9.33 -9.51
C CYS A 189 -13.62 8.02 -10.02
N CYS A 190 -12.77 7.14 -10.59
CA CYS A 190 -13.20 5.86 -11.13
C CYS A 190 -12.00 4.90 -11.28
N GLY A 191 -12.29 3.64 -11.55
CA GLY A 191 -11.31 2.67 -12.01
C GLY A 191 -10.90 2.89 -13.46
N TRP A 192 -9.88 2.14 -13.91
CA TRP A 192 -9.36 2.20 -15.28
C TRP A 192 -10.42 1.92 -16.37
N ASN A 193 -11.49 1.21 -16.00
CA ASN A 193 -12.63 0.82 -16.86
C ASN A 193 -13.83 1.77 -16.74
N ASN A 194 -13.65 2.97 -16.22
CA ASN A 194 -14.71 3.94 -15.93
C ASN A 194 -15.70 3.54 -14.81
N ASP A 195 -15.44 2.48 -14.02
CA ASP A 195 -16.30 2.13 -12.90
C ASP A 195 -16.14 3.15 -11.74
N PRO A 196 -17.17 3.97 -11.41
CA PRO A 196 -17.08 4.96 -10.34
C PRO A 196 -17.02 4.35 -8.93
N ASN A 197 -17.34 3.05 -8.79
CA ASN A 197 -17.23 2.33 -7.52
C ASN A 197 -15.78 1.93 -7.21
N SER A 198 -14.90 1.99 -8.21
CA SER A 198 -13.48 1.68 -8.08
C SER A 198 -12.64 2.94 -7.81
N ALA A 199 -12.98 3.67 -6.73
CA ALA A 199 -12.31 4.90 -6.31
C ALA A 199 -11.85 4.82 -4.85
N ILE A 200 -10.63 5.31 -4.57
CA ILE A 200 -10.02 5.28 -3.23
C ILE A 200 -10.67 6.28 -2.25
N PRO A 201 -10.95 7.54 -2.61
CA PRO A 201 -11.43 8.53 -1.65
C PRO A 201 -12.68 8.12 -0.85
N PRO A 202 -13.73 7.50 -1.47
CA PRO A 202 -14.94 7.13 -0.72
C PRO A 202 -14.70 6.08 0.37
N ILE A 203 -13.72 5.20 0.19
CA ILE A 203 -13.46 4.08 1.11
C ILE A 203 -12.28 4.35 2.05
N TYR A 204 -11.53 5.42 1.83
CA TYR A 204 -10.29 5.71 2.55
C TYR A 204 -10.51 5.92 4.07
N GLY A 205 -11.68 6.41 4.46
CA GLY A 205 -12.07 6.60 5.86
C GLY A 205 -12.27 5.33 6.67
N GLN A 206 -12.32 4.17 6.00
CA GLN A 206 -12.54 2.86 6.60
C GLN A 206 -11.22 2.11 6.85
N LEU A 207 -11.26 1.09 7.67
CA LEU A 207 -10.10 0.25 7.98
C LEU A 207 -9.49 -0.34 6.69
N CYS A 208 -10.32 -1.01 5.87
CA CYS A 208 -9.97 -1.51 4.56
C CYS A 208 -11.23 -1.62 3.69
N GLY A 209 -11.81 -0.47 3.34
CA GLY A 209 -13.16 -0.35 2.80
C GLY A 209 -13.41 -1.03 1.46
N LEU A 210 -12.36 -1.41 0.73
CA LEU A 210 -12.46 -2.15 -0.53
C LEU A 210 -12.79 -3.63 -0.34
N LEU A 211 -12.51 -4.22 0.83
CA LEU A 211 -12.77 -5.63 1.09
C LEU A 211 -14.27 -5.88 1.31
N SER A 212 -14.73 -7.01 0.81
CA SER A 212 -16.11 -7.50 0.90
C SER A 212 -16.13 -8.91 1.50
N GLY A 213 -17.32 -9.53 1.57
CA GLY A 213 -17.51 -10.84 2.14
C GLY A 213 -17.72 -10.82 3.66
N GLU A 214 -18.48 -11.79 4.17
CA GLU A 214 -18.85 -11.84 5.58
C GLU A 214 -17.66 -11.91 6.53
N LYS A 215 -16.62 -12.66 6.16
CA LYS A 215 -15.38 -12.80 6.92
C LYS A 215 -14.66 -11.46 7.11
N ASN A 216 -14.44 -10.72 6.02
CA ASN A 216 -13.75 -9.42 6.06
C ASN A 216 -14.58 -8.36 6.77
N ILE A 217 -15.91 -8.37 6.61
CA ILE A 217 -16.83 -7.49 7.33
C ILE A 217 -16.80 -7.79 8.83
N ALA A 218 -16.81 -9.06 9.23
CA ALA A 218 -16.70 -9.47 10.64
C ALA A 218 -15.35 -9.07 11.26
N LEU A 219 -14.29 -8.98 10.47
CA LEU A 219 -12.97 -8.46 10.89
C LEU A 219 -12.93 -6.92 10.96
N GLY A 220 -14.02 -6.23 10.64
CA GLY A 220 -14.14 -4.77 10.72
C GLY A 220 -13.64 -4.01 9.50
N ALA A 221 -13.48 -4.64 8.33
CA ALA A 221 -12.94 -4.00 7.13
C ALA A 221 -13.67 -2.70 6.74
N LYS A 222 -14.99 -2.64 6.93
CA LYS A 222 -15.85 -1.49 6.62
C LYS A 222 -16.00 -0.48 7.78
N GLU A 223 -15.46 -0.79 8.97
CA GLU A 223 -15.56 0.10 10.11
C GLU A 223 -14.75 1.38 9.90
N PRO A 224 -15.21 2.52 10.45
CA PRO A 224 -14.43 3.75 10.43
C PRO A 224 -13.06 3.55 11.07
N TYR A 225 -12.01 4.04 10.40
CA TYR A 225 -10.66 3.96 10.94
C TYR A 225 -10.34 5.16 11.85
N ASP A 226 -9.74 4.89 13.01
CA ASP A 226 -9.30 5.93 13.93
C ASP A 226 -7.91 6.47 13.53
N PHE A 227 -7.90 7.55 12.77
CA PHE A 227 -6.69 8.21 12.29
C PHE A 227 -5.86 8.85 13.41
N THR A 228 -6.42 9.09 14.60
CA THR A 228 -5.70 9.72 15.71
C THR A 228 -4.58 8.82 16.28
N LYS A 229 -4.69 7.52 16.09
CA LYS A 229 -3.73 6.53 16.59
C LYS A 229 -2.37 6.59 15.91
N TRP A 230 -2.30 7.16 14.71
CA TRP A 230 -1.05 7.24 13.96
C TRP A 230 -1.08 8.44 13.01
N GLN A 231 -0.16 9.36 13.18
CA GLN A 231 -0.10 10.59 12.42
C GLN A 231 1.19 10.64 11.61
N PRO A 232 1.12 10.71 10.27
CA PRO A 232 2.30 10.77 9.40
C PRO A 232 2.89 12.18 9.34
N ASN A 233 4.19 12.25 9.05
CA ASN A 233 4.86 13.48 8.65
C ASN A 233 4.57 13.83 7.18
N TYR A 234 4.48 12.79 6.34
CA TYR A 234 4.22 12.92 4.91
C TYR A 234 3.10 11.97 4.48
N VAL A 235 2.24 12.44 3.59
CA VAL A 235 1.28 11.62 2.84
C VAL A 235 1.61 11.75 1.37
N PHE A 236 2.10 10.69 0.76
CA PHE A 236 2.31 10.61 -0.69
C PHE A 236 1.10 9.98 -1.36
N ILE A 237 0.50 10.70 -2.32
CA ILE A 237 -0.67 10.26 -3.07
C ILE A 237 -0.24 9.97 -4.49
N ASN A 238 -0.31 8.71 -4.92
CA ASN A 238 0.02 8.25 -6.27
C ASN A 238 -1.24 7.68 -6.94
N LEU A 239 -2.17 8.55 -7.26
CA LEU A 239 -3.43 8.25 -7.94
C LEU A 239 -3.59 9.13 -9.18
N GLY A 240 -4.41 8.68 -10.12
CA GLY A 240 -4.69 9.35 -11.39
C GLY A 240 -4.34 8.52 -12.61
N THR A 241 -3.49 7.49 -12.47
CA THR A 241 -3.11 6.62 -13.59
C THR A 241 -4.33 5.87 -14.13
N ASN A 242 -5.20 5.36 -13.27
CA ASN A 242 -6.42 4.66 -13.68
C ASN A 242 -7.47 5.64 -14.23
N ASP A 243 -7.64 6.80 -13.59
CA ASP A 243 -8.50 7.85 -14.15
C ASP A 243 -8.04 8.27 -15.54
N CYS A 244 -6.73 8.39 -15.78
CA CYS A 244 -6.16 8.68 -17.10
C CYS A 244 -6.44 7.54 -18.10
N GLY A 245 -6.23 6.30 -17.70
CA GLY A 245 -6.52 5.12 -18.52
C GLY A 245 -7.98 5.05 -18.96
N ALA A 246 -8.90 5.45 -18.08
CA ALA A 246 -10.34 5.45 -18.30
C ALA A 246 -10.78 6.32 -19.49
N PHE A 247 -10.05 7.39 -19.83
CA PHE A 247 -10.32 8.24 -21.02
C PHE A 247 -10.22 7.46 -22.35
N SER A 248 -9.62 6.30 -22.34
CA SER A 248 -9.46 5.44 -23.52
C SER A 248 -10.35 4.20 -23.49
N GLN A 249 -11.21 4.09 -22.47
CA GLN A 249 -12.10 2.94 -22.28
C GLN A 249 -13.55 3.29 -22.62
N PRO A 250 -14.40 2.28 -22.95
CA PRO A 250 -15.82 2.48 -23.12
C PRO A 250 -16.49 2.97 -21.84
N ALA A 251 -17.71 3.49 -21.96
CA ALA A 251 -18.53 3.83 -20.80
C ALA A 251 -18.76 2.59 -19.92
N TRP A 252 -18.67 2.78 -18.63
CA TRP A 252 -19.18 1.83 -17.65
C TRP A 252 -20.69 2.02 -17.49
N THR A 253 -21.42 0.94 -17.26
CA THR A 253 -22.86 0.96 -17.06
C THR A 253 -23.19 0.10 -15.84
N ASP A 254 -23.94 0.67 -14.90
CA ASP A 254 -24.51 -0.08 -13.79
C ASP A 254 -25.60 -1.03 -14.32
N GLU A 255 -25.40 -2.33 -14.16
CA GLU A 255 -26.33 -3.35 -14.68
C GLU A 255 -27.71 -3.31 -13.97
N THR A 256 -27.78 -2.73 -12.77
CA THR A 256 -29.01 -2.66 -11.98
C THR A 256 -29.82 -1.41 -12.28
N THR A 257 -29.16 -0.25 -12.37
CA THR A 257 -29.82 1.05 -12.53
C THR A 257 -29.81 1.55 -13.97
N GLY A 258 -28.90 1.05 -14.81
CA GLY A 258 -28.67 1.55 -16.17
C GLY A 258 -27.92 2.89 -16.22
N GLU A 259 -27.47 3.43 -15.09
CA GLU A 259 -26.65 4.63 -15.04
C GLU A 259 -25.30 4.39 -15.71
N THR A 260 -24.79 5.41 -16.41
CA THR A 260 -23.52 5.33 -17.11
C THR A 260 -22.52 6.35 -16.61
N PHE A 261 -21.24 5.98 -16.58
CA PHE A 261 -20.13 6.87 -16.27
C PHE A 261 -19.04 6.72 -17.33
N GLN A 262 -18.45 7.84 -17.79
CA GLN A 262 -17.35 7.83 -18.73
C GLN A 262 -16.47 9.06 -18.60
N ASN A 263 -15.17 8.86 -18.67
CA ASN A 263 -14.18 9.86 -19.02
C ASN A 263 -13.98 9.81 -20.55
N ARG A 264 -14.12 10.94 -21.23
CA ARG A 264 -14.18 11.02 -22.70
C ARG A 264 -12.93 11.68 -23.25
N ARG A 265 -12.57 11.34 -24.47
CA ARG A 265 -11.67 12.15 -25.29
C ARG A 265 -12.46 12.99 -26.29
N THR A 266 -11.90 14.12 -26.65
CA THR A 266 -12.40 14.97 -27.74
C THR A 266 -12.08 14.35 -29.11
N GLU A 267 -12.66 14.86 -30.19
CA GLU A 267 -12.42 14.34 -31.55
C GLU A 267 -10.94 14.42 -31.99
N ASP A 268 -10.19 15.40 -31.46
CA ASP A 268 -8.75 15.56 -31.69
C ASP A 268 -7.88 14.71 -30.70
N GLY A 269 -8.50 13.82 -29.92
CA GLY A 269 -7.84 12.84 -29.05
C GLY A 269 -7.37 13.38 -27.69
N LYS A 270 -7.63 14.65 -27.36
CA LYS A 270 -7.30 15.24 -26.06
C LYS A 270 -8.29 14.79 -24.97
N LEU A 271 -7.95 14.98 -23.73
CA LEU A 271 -8.88 14.80 -22.61
C LEU A 271 -10.06 15.78 -22.75
N ASN A 272 -11.29 15.30 -22.53
CA ASN A 272 -12.45 16.18 -22.48
C ASN A 272 -12.31 17.15 -21.29
N PRO A 273 -12.43 18.47 -21.48
CA PRO A 273 -12.18 19.45 -20.43
C PRO A 273 -13.13 19.34 -19.22
N GLU A 274 -14.39 18.90 -19.42
CA GLU A 274 -15.34 18.72 -18.33
C GLU A 274 -14.95 17.51 -17.46
N ASP A 275 -14.51 16.43 -18.10
CA ASP A 275 -14.11 15.21 -17.40
C ASP A 275 -12.75 15.39 -16.70
N GLU A 276 -11.83 16.15 -17.31
CA GLU A 276 -10.58 16.58 -16.67
C GLU A 276 -10.85 17.48 -15.46
N ALA A 277 -11.77 18.43 -15.57
CA ALA A 277 -12.17 19.30 -14.45
C ALA A 277 -12.84 18.49 -13.32
N ARG A 278 -13.65 17.49 -13.66
CA ARG A 278 -14.24 16.57 -12.67
C ARG A 278 -13.16 15.83 -11.90
N PHE A 279 -12.12 15.32 -12.58
CA PHE A 279 -10.97 14.69 -11.93
C PHE A 279 -10.22 15.66 -11.00
N ALA A 280 -9.91 16.88 -11.46
CA ALA A 280 -9.24 17.88 -10.65
C ALA A 280 -10.05 18.24 -9.39
N HIS A 281 -11.36 18.38 -9.53
CA HIS A 281 -12.27 18.62 -8.39
C HIS A 281 -12.25 17.44 -7.38
N GLY A 282 -12.29 16.20 -7.88
CA GLY A 282 -12.17 15.00 -7.04
C GLY A 282 -10.84 14.95 -6.28
N ALA A 283 -9.74 15.29 -6.94
CA ALA A 283 -8.41 15.37 -6.30
C ALA A 283 -8.36 16.46 -5.22
N THR A 284 -8.93 17.66 -5.50
CA THR A 284 -9.06 18.74 -4.51
C THR A 284 -9.88 18.30 -3.29
N ALA A 285 -10.99 17.62 -3.52
CA ALA A 285 -11.86 17.10 -2.45
C ALA A 285 -11.12 16.07 -1.59
N PHE A 286 -10.34 15.19 -2.22
CA PHE A 286 -9.55 14.19 -1.50
C PHE A 286 -8.44 14.82 -0.66
N LEU A 287 -7.76 15.87 -1.14
CA LEU A 287 -6.79 16.62 -0.34
C LEU A 287 -7.44 17.22 0.93
N LYS A 288 -8.65 17.79 0.81
CA LYS A 288 -9.40 18.29 1.97
C LYS A 288 -9.76 17.17 2.96
N GLN A 289 -10.20 16.04 2.45
CA GLN A 289 -10.49 14.85 3.27
C GLN A 289 -9.24 14.39 4.03
N LEU A 290 -8.09 14.27 3.35
CA LEU A 290 -6.82 13.88 3.96
C LEU A 290 -6.34 14.90 5.01
N ARG A 291 -6.51 16.19 4.76
CA ARG A 291 -6.18 17.22 5.76
C ARG A 291 -7.03 17.09 7.02
N GLY A 292 -8.30 16.68 6.88
CA GLY A 292 -9.16 16.37 8.03
C GLY A 292 -8.63 15.23 8.88
N TYR A 293 -8.02 14.22 8.28
CA TYR A 293 -7.42 13.08 8.98
C TYR A 293 -6.00 13.37 9.50
N TYR A 294 -5.23 14.14 8.76
CA TYR A 294 -3.81 14.41 9.01
C TYR A 294 -3.52 15.90 9.04
N PRO A 295 -3.91 16.60 10.14
CA PRO A 295 -3.86 18.06 10.21
C PRO A 295 -2.47 18.67 10.03
N ASN A 296 -1.40 17.93 10.37
CA ASN A 296 -0.03 18.42 10.35
C ASN A 296 0.85 17.81 9.24
N ALA A 297 0.34 16.81 8.50
CA ALA A 297 1.13 16.14 7.48
C ALA A 297 1.40 17.03 6.27
N ARG A 298 2.55 16.84 5.62
CA ARG A 298 2.77 17.37 4.28
C ARG A 298 2.09 16.44 3.27
N LEU A 299 1.13 16.98 2.50
CA LEU A 299 0.41 16.26 1.45
C LEU A 299 1.16 16.44 0.13
N VAL A 300 1.64 15.35 -0.45
CA VAL A 300 2.41 15.40 -1.69
C VAL A 300 1.75 14.48 -2.72
N TRP A 301 1.17 15.08 -3.75
CA TRP A 301 0.67 14.30 -4.86
C TRP A 301 1.83 13.97 -5.78
N ILE A 302 2.15 12.69 -5.92
CA ILE A 302 3.21 12.19 -6.80
C ILE A 302 2.56 11.55 -8.02
N TYR A 303 3.12 11.78 -9.22
CA TYR A 303 2.55 11.24 -10.45
C TYR A 303 3.59 11.21 -11.57
N GLY A 304 3.53 10.21 -12.47
CA GLY A 304 4.37 10.20 -13.66
C GLY A 304 5.02 8.87 -14.01
N MET A 305 4.99 7.86 -13.14
CA MET A 305 5.65 6.57 -13.41
C MET A 305 5.03 5.79 -14.59
N LEU A 306 3.80 6.14 -15.01
CA LEU A 306 3.08 5.60 -16.19
C LEU A 306 2.49 6.72 -17.06
N GLY A 307 3.23 7.81 -17.24
CA GLY A 307 2.83 8.96 -18.04
C GLY A 307 2.41 10.18 -17.22
N LEU A 308 2.25 11.32 -17.89
CA LEU A 308 2.05 12.63 -17.26
C LEU A 308 0.80 13.37 -17.79
N GLU A 309 -0.13 12.67 -18.46
CA GLU A 309 -1.23 13.33 -19.16
C GLU A 309 -2.15 14.12 -18.22
N LEU A 310 -2.42 13.62 -17.00
CA LEU A 310 -3.20 14.32 -15.97
C LEU A 310 -2.36 15.23 -15.03
N ALA A 311 -1.05 15.40 -15.26
CA ALA A 311 -0.22 16.26 -14.43
C ALA A 311 -0.71 17.72 -14.37
N PRO A 312 -1.19 18.36 -15.47
CA PRO A 312 -1.76 19.70 -15.40
C PRO A 312 -3.02 19.79 -14.53
N ALA A 313 -3.90 18.77 -14.59
CA ALA A 313 -5.11 18.71 -13.76
C ALA A 313 -4.76 18.51 -12.27
N LEU A 314 -3.74 17.72 -11.96
CA LEU A 314 -3.24 17.55 -10.60
C LEU A 314 -2.59 18.82 -10.05
N GLN A 315 -1.79 19.52 -10.86
CA GLN A 315 -1.24 20.83 -10.44
C GLN A 315 -2.37 21.81 -10.14
N LYS A 316 -3.38 21.87 -11.02
CA LYS A 316 -4.57 22.71 -10.80
C LYS A 316 -5.30 22.33 -9.51
N ALA A 317 -5.47 21.03 -9.21
CA ALA A 317 -6.12 20.57 -7.98
C ALA A 317 -5.37 21.03 -6.72
N ILE A 318 -4.03 21.01 -6.74
CA ILE A 318 -3.20 21.54 -5.66
C ILE A 318 -3.37 23.07 -5.52
N ASP A 319 -3.39 23.79 -6.64
CA ASP A 319 -3.55 25.26 -6.63
C ASP A 319 -4.94 25.66 -6.12
N ASP A 320 -6.00 25.00 -6.57
CA ASP A 320 -7.37 25.18 -6.10
C ASP A 320 -7.48 24.88 -4.60
N TYR A 321 -6.91 23.77 -4.14
CA TYR A 321 -6.86 23.38 -2.73
C TYR A 321 -6.22 24.48 -1.88
N LYS A 322 -5.05 25.00 -2.29
CA LYS A 322 -4.35 26.08 -1.57
C LYS A 322 -5.17 27.38 -1.55
N ALA A 323 -5.79 27.72 -2.68
CA ALA A 323 -6.61 28.92 -2.81
C ALA A 323 -7.85 28.86 -1.89
N GLU A 324 -8.47 27.70 -1.78
CA GLU A 324 -9.70 27.53 -1.00
C GLU A 324 -9.46 27.36 0.51
N THR A 325 -8.31 26.78 0.90
CA THR A 325 -8.04 26.44 2.30
C THR A 325 -6.99 27.32 2.97
N GLY A 326 -6.15 28.00 2.20
CA GLY A 326 -4.97 28.72 2.72
C GLY A 326 -3.82 27.80 3.18
N ASP A 327 -3.95 26.47 3.02
CA ASP A 327 -2.95 25.51 3.45
C ASP A 327 -1.80 25.42 2.45
N ALA A 328 -0.61 25.85 2.87
CA ALA A 328 0.61 25.77 2.06
C ALA A 328 1.27 24.38 2.03
N ASN A 329 0.86 23.45 2.91
CA ASN A 329 1.49 22.14 3.09
C ASN A 329 0.91 21.06 2.14
N ALA A 330 0.61 21.45 0.90
CA ALA A 330 0.23 20.55 -0.17
C ALA A 330 1.03 20.89 -1.44
N GLU A 331 1.52 19.88 -2.17
CA GLU A 331 2.29 20.12 -3.38
C GLU A 331 2.19 18.95 -4.37
N PHE A 332 2.53 19.24 -5.64
CA PHE A 332 2.66 18.26 -6.69
C PHE A 332 4.14 17.99 -6.96
N LEU A 333 4.49 16.71 -7.09
CA LEU A 333 5.82 16.25 -7.43
C LEU A 333 5.74 15.28 -8.61
N SER A 334 6.28 15.68 -9.76
CA SER A 334 6.38 14.79 -10.92
C SER A 334 7.48 13.75 -10.68
N LEU A 335 7.15 12.49 -10.86
CA LEU A 335 8.09 11.37 -10.88
C LEU A 335 8.47 11.04 -12.32
N ARG A 336 9.65 10.44 -12.49
CA ARG A 336 10.14 10.04 -13.81
C ARG A 336 9.40 8.80 -14.31
N ASP A 337 8.94 8.83 -15.55
CA ASP A 337 8.55 7.64 -16.31
C ASP A 337 9.79 6.92 -16.85
N ASP A 338 10.15 5.80 -16.23
CA ASP A 338 11.30 4.99 -16.64
C ASP A 338 10.87 3.85 -17.57
N LEU A 339 10.62 4.18 -18.82
CA LEU A 339 10.17 3.26 -19.86
C LEU A 339 11.10 2.05 -20.07
N LYS A 340 12.38 2.16 -19.70
CA LYS A 340 13.37 1.08 -19.85
C LYS A 340 13.23 0.01 -18.76
N ASN A 341 12.69 0.38 -17.62
CA ASN A 341 12.53 -0.47 -16.45
C ASN A 341 11.06 -0.85 -16.22
N ARG A 342 10.35 -1.28 -17.27
CA ARG A 342 9.03 -1.91 -17.16
C ARG A 342 9.15 -3.35 -16.67
N GLY A 343 8.29 -3.72 -15.75
CA GLY A 343 8.05 -5.09 -15.30
C GLY A 343 6.98 -5.79 -16.15
N CYS A 344 6.28 -6.75 -15.59
CA CYS A 344 5.19 -7.41 -16.29
C CYS A 344 3.96 -6.50 -16.39
N ARG A 345 3.06 -6.81 -17.35
CA ARG A 345 1.83 -6.04 -17.61
C ARG A 345 2.07 -4.53 -17.87
N ASP A 346 3.22 -4.16 -18.42
CA ASP A 346 3.65 -2.78 -18.64
C ASP A 346 3.70 -1.89 -17.38
N HIS A 347 3.65 -2.48 -16.19
CA HIS A 347 3.81 -1.75 -14.93
C HIS A 347 5.28 -1.37 -14.69
N PRO A 348 5.57 -0.40 -13.81
CA PRO A 348 6.92 -0.08 -13.41
C PRO A 348 7.61 -1.30 -12.79
N GLY A 349 8.77 -1.71 -13.30
CA GLY A 349 9.57 -2.76 -12.71
C GLY A 349 10.44 -2.26 -11.56
N VAL A 350 11.18 -3.15 -10.89
CA VAL A 350 12.04 -2.85 -9.72
C VAL A 350 12.97 -1.65 -9.96
N GLY A 351 13.52 -1.50 -11.17
CA GLY A 351 14.39 -0.36 -11.51
C GLY A 351 13.66 0.97 -11.49
N ALA A 352 12.43 1.04 -12.00
CA ALA A 352 11.59 2.22 -11.96
C ALA A 352 11.18 2.58 -10.52
N HIS A 353 10.79 1.58 -9.73
CA HIS A 353 10.50 1.78 -8.30
C HIS A 353 11.70 2.31 -7.53
N ARG A 354 12.90 1.82 -7.82
CA ARG A 354 14.15 2.32 -7.21
C ARG A 354 14.43 3.76 -7.59
N THR A 355 14.18 4.15 -8.85
CA THR A 355 14.30 5.54 -9.30
C THR A 355 13.34 6.44 -8.53
N ALA A 356 12.06 6.08 -8.45
CA ALA A 356 11.05 6.82 -7.69
C ALA A 356 11.41 6.92 -6.20
N ALA A 357 11.86 5.82 -5.59
CA ALA A 357 12.29 5.81 -4.18
C ALA A 357 13.44 6.79 -3.94
N ASN A 358 14.45 6.82 -4.83
CA ASN A 358 15.58 7.76 -4.71
C ASN A 358 15.13 9.22 -4.84
N GLU A 359 14.19 9.52 -5.73
CA GLU A 359 13.62 10.87 -5.89
C GLU A 359 12.87 11.29 -4.61
N LEU A 360 12.05 10.41 -4.04
CA LEU A 360 11.32 10.68 -2.79
C LEU A 360 12.24 10.82 -1.57
N VAL A 361 13.27 9.98 -1.46
CA VAL A 361 14.29 10.09 -0.41
C VAL A 361 15.03 11.42 -0.49
N ALA A 362 15.43 11.84 -1.70
CA ALA A 362 16.08 13.12 -1.91
C ALA A 362 15.15 14.30 -1.56
N TYR A 363 13.86 14.22 -1.97
CA TYR A 363 12.84 15.19 -1.62
C TYR A 363 12.68 15.31 -0.10
N ILE A 364 12.46 14.22 0.63
CA ILE A 364 12.29 14.22 2.09
C ILE A 364 13.51 14.79 2.81
N LYS A 365 14.73 14.39 2.40
CA LYS A 365 15.97 14.93 2.97
C LYS A 365 16.10 16.43 2.78
N LYS A 366 15.71 16.95 1.61
CA LYS A 366 15.73 18.40 1.34
C LYS A 366 14.73 19.17 2.19
N GLN A 367 13.56 18.60 2.51
CA GLN A 367 12.55 19.24 3.35
C GLN A 367 12.94 19.29 4.83
N ASN A 368 13.80 18.35 5.27
CA ASN A 368 14.24 18.23 6.67
C ASN A 368 15.62 18.83 6.93
N ALA A 369 16.27 19.41 5.91
CA ALA A 369 17.55 20.13 6.01
C ALA A 369 17.36 21.61 6.34
#